data_60c8f773864d6bea77a427ed1dd3ef6a
#
_entry.id   60c8f773864d6bea77a427ed1dd3ef6a
#
_cell.length_a   1.000
_cell.length_b   1.000
_cell.length_c   1.000
_cell.angle_alpha   90.00
_cell.angle_beta   90.00
_cell.angle_gamma   90.00
#
_symmetry.space_group_name_H-M   'P 1'
#
loop_
_entity.id
_entity.type
_entity.pdbx_description
1 polymer ?
#
loop_
_entity_poly.entity_id
_entity_poly.type
_entity_poly.pdbx_seq_one_letter_code
_entity_poly.pdbx_strand_id
1 'polypeptide(L)'
;MKWLKFLPVLLAFMIVSVSCGKDKGPDDNKPTKTPELKVTPSEPAAVSYDGGTVSLTVFANMDWKVQDVPSWITVSPESGMGSNYKQPVTVTVEKNNGGMREATLVFAIDGATSSVKIAQGHGFGSDAPSNALFFTSFTTSMGNFTIKDVTVPEQLPCIWEFSSQYKCMKATAFINPNNYASESWLISPDITLPAGSQSYLTFEHAGGYFGKASEEATVWVSKEGGDWQPLVIDPKAYPTSWTFVSAGNWDMTPYAGSTIKLAFKYSSTATKAGTWEVRNVAILSGSYTETEIPTVDPRKTDWMELPAMDDDAYGYYSHSFSMKNNVYRNYSFAWSQKDLVSIWMAYPLCETYTEKVVSRTDAWNYDPILGPELSCAPFSGYAGEDYDRGHQVPSADRLCCKDANEQTFYGTNIIPQLNEHNEGIWQNLENRIREVANASDTTYVVTGCVVEGSKEITTDSDGKNITVPVAYYKAVLRYKKGDADVWTGAAFYTEHKKYPNNDLKAVSMSIDELEEMTGHDFFVNLPGKVGDDAAAAVEAQKPTDYKVWNL
;
A
#
# COMPACT_ATOMS: atom_id res chain seq x y z
N MET A 1 -8.11 27.84 25.36
CA MET A 1 -9.39 28.49 25.02
C MET A 1 -10.03 27.67 23.93
N LYS A 2 -11.18 27.06 24.26
CA LYS A 2 -11.95 26.11 23.45
C LYS A 2 -12.53 26.76 22.19
N TRP A 3 -12.51 26.06 21.05
CA TRP A 3 -13.62 26.13 20.08
C TRP A 3 -13.75 24.77 19.38
N LEU A 4 -14.72 24.01 19.89
CA LEU A 4 -15.33 22.86 19.23
C LEU A 4 -16.30 23.39 18.19
N LYS A 5 -16.29 22.95 16.95
CA LYS A 5 -17.37 23.18 15.99
C LYS A 5 -18.08 21.87 15.68
N PHE A 6 -19.26 21.75 16.22
CA PHE A 6 -20.24 20.72 15.91
C PHE A 6 -20.84 20.93 14.52
N LEU A 7 -21.02 19.85 13.77
CA LEU A 7 -21.84 19.76 12.57
C LEU A 7 -23.31 19.57 13.01
N PRO A 8 -24.28 20.29 12.46
CA PRO A 8 -25.67 20.08 12.83
C PRO A 8 -26.31 18.97 11.99
N VAL A 9 -26.77 17.93 12.68
CA VAL A 9 -27.78 16.99 12.15
C VAL A 9 -29.10 17.74 11.99
N LEU A 10 -29.62 17.84 10.77
CA LEU A 10 -30.91 18.43 10.48
C LEU A 10 -32.02 17.44 10.86
N LEU A 11 -32.57 17.59 12.03
CA LEU A 11 -33.80 16.91 12.45
C LEU A 11 -35.00 17.80 12.03
N ALA A 12 -35.75 17.37 11.03
CA ALA A 12 -36.98 18.06 10.63
C ALA A 12 -38.08 17.80 11.67
N PHE A 13 -38.36 18.79 12.49
CA PHE A 13 -39.53 18.80 13.34
C PHE A 13 -40.74 19.33 12.54
N MET A 14 -41.78 18.52 12.40
CA MET A 14 -43.09 18.95 11.96
C MET A 14 -43.73 19.78 13.04
N ILE A 15 -43.95 21.04 12.76
CA ILE A 15 -44.82 21.92 13.60
C ILE A 15 -46.25 21.80 13.06
N VAL A 16 -47.10 21.19 13.85
CA VAL A 16 -48.56 21.23 13.63
C VAL A 16 -49.11 22.50 14.24
N SER A 17 -49.50 23.46 13.42
CA SER A 17 -50.28 24.61 13.85
C SER A 17 -51.77 24.30 13.77
N VAL A 18 -52.41 24.20 14.93
CA VAL A 18 -53.88 24.14 15.02
C VAL A 18 -54.42 25.57 14.96
N SER A 19 -55.09 25.89 13.87
CA SER A 19 -55.94 27.10 13.79
C SER A 19 -57.38 26.69 13.84
N CYS A 20 -58.10 27.17 14.87
CA CYS A 20 -59.56 27.03 15.02
C CYS A 20 -60.26 28.18 14.29
N GLY A 21 -60.98 27.87 13.23
CA GLY A 21 -61.90 28.82 12.56
C GLY A 21 -63.12 28.06 12.04
N LYS A 22 -64.27 28.34 12.57
CA LYS A 22 -65.56 27.76 12.15
C LYS A 22 -65.99 28.36 10.83
N ASP A 23 -66.29 27.51 9.84
CA ASP A 23 -67.47 27.68 9.00
C ASP A 23 -67.91 26.38 8.34
N LYS A 24 -69.15 26.09 8.31
CA LYS A 24 -69.80 24.89 7.82
C LYS A 24 -70.04 24.98 6.31
N GLY A 25 -69.46 24.09 5.53
CA GLY A 25 -69.84 23.74 4.14
C GLY A 25 -69.83 22.25 4.01
N PRO A 26 -70.45 21.61 3.01
CA PRO A 26 -70.94 20.23 3.11
C PRO A 26 -69.87 19.15 2.94
N ASP A 27 -70.06 18.12 3.73
CA ASP A 27 -69.52 16.73 3.67
C ASP A 27 -68.43 16.44 2.65
N ASP A 28 -67.17 16.48 3.12
CA ASP A 28 -66.08 15.68 2.55
C ASP A 28 -65.38 14.92 3.69
N ASN A 29 -66.07 13.97 4.27
CA ASN A 29 -65.53 13.05 5.26
C ASN A 29 -64.92 11.84 4.54
N LYS A 30 -63.89 12.09 3.67
CA LYS A 30 -63.04 11.03 3.19
C LYS A 30 -61.85 10.97 4.15
N PRO A 31 -61.62 9.84 4.86
CA PRO A 31 -60.45 9.74 5.73
C PRO A 31 -59.20 9.90 4.86
N THR A 32 -58.45 10.98 5.07
CA THR A 32 -57.15 11.18 4.46
C THR A 32 -56.23 10.07 4.94
N LYS A 33 -55.97 9.09 4.06
CA LYS A 33 -55.01 8.02 4.34
C LYS A 33 -53.65 8.68 4.59
N THR A 34 -53.01 8.39 5.71
CA THR A 34 -51.59 8.75 5.92
C THR A 34 -50.77 8.04 4.85
N PRO A 35 -49.95 8.76 4.06
CA PRO A 35 -49.14 8.16 3.04
C PRO A 35 -48.17 7.13 3.62
N GLU A 36 -48.17 5.91 3.09
CA GLU A 36 -47.25 4.84 3.48
C GLU A 36 -46.64 4.20 2.24
N LEU A 37 -45.32 4.31 2.13
CA LEU A 37 -44.52 3.74 1.04
C LEU A 37 -43.26 3.10 1.61
N LYS A 38 -43.01 1.86 1.26
CA LYS A 38 -41.79 1.14 1.62
C LYS A 38 -41.32 0.28 0.45
N VAL A 39 -40.04 0.39 0.08
CA VAL A 39 -39.39 -0.47 -0.90
C VAL A 39 -38.31 -1.30 -0.21
N THR A 40 -38.25 -2.60 -0.52
CA THR A 40 -37.35 -3.56 0.14
C THR A 40 -36.72 -4.51 -0.89
N PRO A 41 -35.42 -4.77 -0.83
CA PRO A 41 -34.42 -4.09 0.00
C PRO A 41 -34.14 -2.66 -0.50
N SER A 42 -33.76 -1.74 0.40
CA SER A 42 -33.33 -0.38 0.04
C SER A 42 -31.91 -0.35 -0.55
N GLU A 43 -31.07 -1.31 -0.13
CA GLU A 43 -29.71 -1.52 -0.61
C GLU A 43 -29.53 -3.00 -1.00
N PRO A 44 -29.89 -3.38 -2.23
CA PRO A 44 -29.63 -4.73 -2.74
C PRO A 44 -28.12 -4.96 -2.95
N ALA A 45 -27.72 -6.23 -3.05
CA ALA A 45 -26.35 -6.57 -3.41
C ALA A 45 -25.97 -5.94 -4.78
N ALA A 46 -24.71 -5.57 -4.93
CA ALA A 46 -24.21 -5.00 -6.18
C ALA A 46 -24.38 -5.98 -7.35
N VAL A 47 -24.77 -5.44 -8.51
CA VAL A 47 -24.95 -6.23 -9.74
C VAL A 47 -23.58 -6.40 -10.42
N SER A 48 -23.34 -7.60 -10.97
CA SER A 48 -22.15 -7.86 -11.80
C SER A 48 -22.07 -6.90 -12.99
N TYR A 49 -20.87 -6.66 -13.49
CA TYR A 49 -20.64 -5.88 -14.73
C TYR A 49 -21.35 -6.48 -15.95
N ASP A 50 -21.59 -7.78 -15.99
CA ASP A 50 -22.33 -8.43 -17.09
C ASP A 50 -23.82 -8.08 -17.11
N GLY A 51 -24.29 -7.34 -16.13
CA GLY A 51 -25.70 -7.04 -15.94
C GLY A 51 -26.43 -8.11 -15.12
N GLY A 52 -27.73 -7.95 -15.02
CA GLY A 52 -28.56 -8.87 -14.25
C GLY A 52 -29.85 -8.25 -13.77
N THR A 53 -30.54 -8.95 -12.87
CA THR A 53 -31.81 -8.49 -12.32
C THR A 53 -31.76 -8.36 -10.79
N VAL A 54 -32.41 -7.33 -10.27
CA VAL A 54 -32.63 -7.10 -8.83
C VAL A 54 -34.13 -7.18 -8.58
N SER A 55 -34.53 -8.01 -7.64
CA SER A 55 -35.94 -8.14 -7.22
C SER A 55 -36.20 -7.20 -6.05
N LEU A 56 -37.16 -6.29 -6.20
CA LEU A 56 -37.66 -5.40 -5.18
C LEU A 56 -39.10 -5.74 -4.83
N THR A 57 -39.52 -5.29 -3.66
CA THR A 57 -40.92 -5.35 -3.21
C THR A 57 -41.37 -3.97 -2.82
N VAL A 58 -42.44 -3.48 -3.44
CA VAL A 58 -43.06 -2.19 -3.11
C VAL A 58 -44.31 -2.46 -2.29
N PHE A 59 -44.43 -1.82 -1.13
CA PHE A 59 -45.65 -1.70 -0.37
C PHE A 59 -46.04 -0.23 -0.40
N ALA A 60 -47.24 0.08 -0.93
CA ALA A 60 -47.74 1.44 -1.02
C ALA A 60 -49.25 1.43 -0.84
N ASN A 61 -49.77 2.31 0.05
CA ASN A 61 -51.22 2.46 0.28
C ASN A 61 -51.91 3.46 -0.68
N MET A 62 -51.12 4.05 -1.60
CA MET A 62 -51.56 4.95 -2.68
C MET A 62 -50.83 4.59 -3.96
N ASP A 63 -51.33 5.06 -5.11
CA ASP A 63 -50.69 4.80 -6.41
C ASP A 63 -49.27 5.34 -6.41
N TRP A 64 -48.34 4.50 -6.89
CA TRP A 64 -46.94 4.77 -6.86
C TRP A 64 -46.31 4.76 -8.26
N LYS A 65 -45.19 5.46 -8.42
CA LYS A 65 -44.36 5.43 -9.61
C LYS A 65 -42.86 5.52 -9.24
N VAL A 66 -41.99 4.96 -10.07
CA VAL A 66 -40.58 5.19 -9.98
C VAL A 66 -40.18 6.44 -10.77
N GLN A 67 -39.15 7.15 -10.30
CA GLN A 67 -38.57 8.35 -10.91
C GLN A 67 -37.06 8.21 -11.03
N ASP A 68 -36.42 9.06 -11.83
CA ASP A 68 -34.96 9.15 -11.97
C ASP A 68 -34.30 7.85 -12.40
N VAL A 69 -34.95 7.09 -13.29
CA VAL A 69 -34.41 5.84 -13.83
C VAL A 69 -33.42 6.15 -14.94
N PRO A 70 -32.10 5.85 -14.75
CA PRO A 70 -31.09 6.09 -15.78
C PRO A 70 -31.24 5.10 -16.94
N SER A 71 -30.69 5.45 -18.11
CA SER A 71 -30.83 4.70 -19.36
C SER A 71 -30.30 3.25 -19.30
N TRP A 72 -29.43 2.94 -18.38
CA TRP A 72 -28.84 1.60 -18.18
C TRP A 72 -29.63 0.69 -17.21
N ILE A 73 -30.77 1.20 -16.71
CA ILE A 73 -31.69 0.47 -15.83
C ILE A 73 -33.08 0.47 -16.48
N THR A 74 -33.74 -0.69 -16.40
CA THR A 74 -35.17 -0.84 -16.72
C THR A 74 -35.89 -1.34 -15.49
N VAL A 75 -36.99 -0.72 -15.12
CA VAL A 75 -37.84 -1.10 -13.98
C VAL A 75 -39.15 -1.64 -14.49
N SER A 76 -39.62 -2.78 -13.98
CA SER A 76 -40.89 -3.39 -14.39
C SER A 76 -41.64 -4.01 -13.19
N PRO A 77 -42.88 -3.54 -12.90
CA PRO A 77 -43.55 -2.37 -13.47
C PRO A 77 -42.93 -1.04 -12.98
N GLU A 78 -43.07 0.03 -13.75
CA GLU A 78 -42.63 1.38 -13.38
C GLU A 78 -43.60 2.11 -12.46
N SER A 79 -44.83 1.61 -12.30
CA SER A 79 -45.87 2.15 -11.44
C SER A 79 -46.85 1.09 -11.01
N GLY A 80 -47.63 1.34 -9.98
CA GLY A 80 -48.67 0.44 -9.51
C GLY A 80 -49.77 1.16 -8.74
N MET A 81 -50.92 0.53 -8.59
CA MET A 81 -52.03 1.05 -7.79
C MET A 81 -51.77 0.83 -6.30
N GLY A 82 -52.23 1.78 -5.49
CA GLY A 82 -52.19 1.66 -4.04
C GLY A 82 -52.94 0.39 -3.56
N SER A 83 -52.28 -0.38 -2.73
CA SER A 83 -52.81 -1.62 -2.18
C SER A 83 -52.23 -1.87 -0.78
N ASN A 84 -52.91 -2.77 -0.03
CA ASN A 84 -52.40 -3.24 1.26
C ASN A 84 -51.49 -4.50 1.11
N TYR A 85 -51.06 -4.78 -0.11
CA TYR A 85 -50.25 -5.97 -0.43
C TYR A 85 -48.89 -5.56 -1.03
N LYS A 86 -47.92 -6.37 -0.79
CA LYS A 86 -46.56 -6.23 -1.39
C LYS A 86 -46.65 -6.53 -2.89
N GLN A 87 -46.11 -5.61 -3.70
CA GLN A 87 -46.08 -5.72 -5.17
C GLN A 87 -44.63 -6.00 -5.60
N PRO A 88 -44.37 -7.05 -6.38
CA PRO A 88 -43.03 -7.34 -6.89
C PRO A 88 -42.66 -6.35 -8.00
N VAL A 89 -41.42 -5.90 -8.00
CA VAL A 89 -40.82 -5.08 -9.04
C VAL A 89 -39.46 -5.66 -9.41
N THR A 90 -39.24 -5.81 -10.70
CA THR A 90 -37.95 -6.27 -11.23
C THR A 90 -37.18 -5.08 -11.79
N VAL A 91 -35.95 -4.91 -11.34
CA VAL A 91 -34.99 -3.94 -11.88
C VAL A 91 -34.00 -4.72 -12.74
N THR A 92 -33.96 -4.46 -14.04
CA THR A 92 -33.01 -5.04 -14.97
C THR A 92 -31.88 -4.04 -15.21
N VAL A 93 -30.64 -4.48 -15.03
CA VAL A 93 -29.42 -3.69 -15.15
C VAL A 93 -28.66 -4.18 -16.37
N GLU A 94 -28.35 -3.29 -17.30
CA GLU A 94 -27.59 -3.61 -18.52
C GLU A 94 -26.13 -3.89 -18.23
N LYS A 95 -25.43 -4.55 -19.18
CA LYS A 95 -23.98 -4.76 -19.13
C LYS A 95 -23.23 -3.43 -19.00
N ASN A 96 -22.23 -3.40 -18.12
CA ASN A 96 -21.35 -2.28 -17.92
C ASN A 96 -19.99 -2.57 -18.58
N ASN A 97 -19.55 -1.72 -19.50
CA ASN A 97 -18.24 -1.81 -20.14
C ASN A 97 -17.27 -0.71 -19.66
N GLY A 98 -17.66 0.04 -18.65
CA GLY A 98 -16.89 1.15 -18.09
C GLY A 98 -16.57 0.96 -16.60
N GLY A 99 -16.34 2.06 -15.91
CA GLY A 99 -16.11 2.09 -14.47
C GLY A 99 -17.33 1.62 -13.65
N MET A 100 -17.14 1.43 -12.36
CA MET A 100 -18.26 1.18 -11.45
C MET A 100 -19.28 2.32 -11.55
N ARG A 101 -20.56 1.99 -11.42
CA ARG A 101 -21.63 2.99 -11.49
C ARG A 101 -22.73 2.70 -10.47
N GLU A 102 -23.40 3.76 -10.07
CA GLU A 102 -24.49 3.71 -9.10
C GLU A 102 -25.65 4.57 -9.56
N ALA A 103 -26.85 4.21 -9.15
CA ALA A 103 -28.05 5.02 -9.32
C ALA A 103 -28.94 4.91 -8.10
N THR A 104 -29.65 5.99 -7.78
CA THR A 104 -30.71 6.00 -6.78
C THR A 104 -32.05 6.09 -7.47
N LEU A 105 -32.83 5.00 -7.43
CA LEU A 105 -34.21 4.97 -7.92
C LEU A 105 -35.11 5.52 -6.83
N VAL A 106 -35.94 6.49 -7.16
CA VAL A 106 -36.90 7.12 -6.24
C VAL A 106 -38.32 6.61 -6.54
N PHE A 107 -38.88 5.85 -5.64
CA PHE A 107 -40.32 5.48 -5.66
C PHE A 107 -41.10 6.55 -4.94
N ALA A 108 -42.20 7.01 -5.51
CA ALA A 108 -43.00 8.12 -4.99
C ALA A 108 -44.47 7.82 -4.98
N ILE A 109 -45.17 8.24 -3.93
CA ILE A 109 -46.62 8.40 -3.81
C ILE A 109 -46.91 9.85 -3.47
N ASP A 110 -48.18 10.25 -3.48
CA ASP A 110 -48.53 11.57 -2.97
C ASP A 110 -48.20 11.69 -1.47
N GLY A 111 -47.29 12.63 -1.15
CA GLY A 111 -46.84 12.92 0.21
C GLY A 111 -45.73 12.01 0.78
N ALA A 112 -45.18 11.01 0.04
CA ALA A 112 -44.05 10.21 0.53
C ALA A 112 -43.17 9.66 -0.60
N THR A 113 -41.85 9.44 -0.29
CA THR A 113 -40.89 8.82 -1.19
C THR A 113 -40.09 7.70 -0.48
N SER A 114 -39.60 6.76 -1.24
CA SER A 114 -38.67 5.72 -0.78
C SER A 114 -37.59 5.49 -1.85
N SER A 115 -36.31 5.49 -1.46
CA SER A 115 -35.18 5.38 -2.37
C SER A 115 -34.52 4.00 -2.31
N VAL A 116 -34.05 3.53 -3.45
CA VAL A 116 -33.27 2.29 -3.59
C VAL A 116 -31.99 2.59 -4.34
N LYS A 117 -30.85 2.24 -3.73
CA LYS A 117 -29.53 2.38 -4.35
C LYS A 117 -29.19 1.12 -5.17
N ILE A 118 -28.94 1.25 -6.46
CA ILE A 118 -28.47 0.21 -7.34
C ILE A 118 -27.00 0.47 -7.64
N ALA A 119 -26.12 -0.46 -7.27
CA ALA A 119 -24.69 -0.41 -7.58
C ALA A 119 -24.33 -1.48 -8.61
N GLN A 120 -23.44 -1.17 -9.55
CA GLN A 120 -22.94 -2.13 -10.52
C GLN A 120 -21.42 -2.05 -10.63
N GLY A 121 -20.75 -3.23 -10.65
CA GLY A 121 -19.31 -3.35 -10.80
C GLY A 121 -18.79 -2.84 -12.15
N HIS A 122 -17.47 -2.59 -12.22
CA HIS A 122 -16.77 -2.14 -13.43
C HIS A 122 -16.58 -3.28 -14.45
N GLY A 123 -16.44 -2.93 -15.74
CA GLY A 123 -16.21 -3.87 -16.85
C GLY A 123 -14.74 -3.96 -17.31
N PHE A 124 -13.77 -3.63 -16.48
CA PHE A 124 -12.34 -3.56 -16.85
C PHE A 124 -11.58 -4.91 -16.77
N GLY A 125 -12.26 -6.00 -16.42
CA GLY A 125 -11.65 -7.33 -16.25
C GLY A 125 -11.23 -7.65 -14.81
N SER A 126 -10.75 -8.88 -14.61
CA SER A 126 -10.44 -9.42 -13.26
C SER A 126 -9.26 -8.75 -12.56
N ASP A 127 -8.35 -8.14 -13.33
CA ASP A 127 -7.13 -7.54 -12.80
C ASP A 127 -7.36 -6.11 -12.27
N ALA A 128 -8.52 -5.51 -12.57
CA ALA A 128 -8.85 -4.18 -12.12
C ALA A 128 -9.30 -4.18 -10.65
N PRO A 129 -8.87 -3.18 -9.86
CA PRO A 129 -9.37 -2.98 -8.51
C PRO A 129 -10.90 -2.84 -8.48
N SER A 130 -11.57 -3.41 -7.47
CA SER A 130 -13.04 -3.47 -7.40
C SER A 130 -13.72 -2.09 -7.38
N ASN A 131 -13.01 -1.05 -6.95
CA ASN A 131 -13.47 0.35 -6.91
C ASN A 131 -12.98 1.19 -8.10
N ALA A 132 -12.53 0.57 -9.21
CA ALA A 132 -12.02 1.30 -10.36
C ALA A 132 -13.14 2.09 -11.07
N LEU A 133 -12.92 3.39 -11.23
CA LEU A 133 -13.66 4.26 -12.14
C LEU A 133 -13.07 4.23 -13.55
N PHE A 134 -11.75 4.02 -13.63
CA PHE A 134 -10.99 3.78 -14.85
C PHE A 134 -9.84 2.83 -14.54
N PHE A 135 -9.53 1.93 -15.49
CA PHE A 135 -8.37 1.05 -15.36
C PHE A 135 -7.85 0.58 -16.72
N THR A 136 -6.52 0.51 -16.84
CA THR A 136 -5.84 -0.22 -17.89
C THR A 136 -4.55 -0.83 -17.34
N SER A 137 -4.35 -2.12 -17.54
CA SER A 137 -3.13 -2.81 -17.08
C SER A 137 -1.97 -2.66 -18.05
N PHE A 138 -2.23 -2.42 -19.34
CA PHE A 138 -1.27 -2.57 -20.44
C PHE A 138 -0.59 -3.95 -20.51
N THR A 139 -1.24 -4.99 -20.01
CA THR A 139 -0.67 -6.35 -20.04
C THR A 139 -0.82 -7.04 -21.39
N THR A 140 -1.81 -6.64 -22.19
CA THR A 140 -2.14 -7.30 -23.47
C THR A 140 -2.09 -6.37 -24.67
N SER A 141 -2.26 -5.07 -24.48
CA SER A 141 -2.26 -4.06 -25.54
C SER A 141 -2.16 -2.64 -24.97
N MET A 142 -2.03 -1.66 -25.86
CA MET A 142 -2.14 -0.23 -25.53
C MET A 142 -3.57 0.17 -25.08
N GLY A 143 -4.56 -0.69 -25.24
CA GLY A 143 -5.96 -0.36 -24.98
C GLY A 143 -6.45 0.76 -25.93
N ASN A 144 -7.30 1.65 -25.38
CA ASN A 144 -7.86 2.79 -26.12
C ASN A 144 -7.01 4.08 -26.00
N PHE A 145 -5.76 3.95 -25.57
CA PHE A 145 -4.84 5.09 -25.57
C PHE A 145 -4.42 5.47 -26.99
N THR A 146 -4.03 6.71 -27.18
CA THR A 146 -3.52 7.24 -28.44
C THR A 146 -2.13 7.85 -28.24
N ILE A 147 -1.28 7.74 -29.26
CA ILE A 147 0.04 8.35 -29.24
C ILE A 147 -0.02 9.64 -30.06
N LYS A 148 0.51 10.72 -29.48
CA LYS A 148 0.72 12.00 -30.16
C LYS A 148 2.20 12.32 -30.13
N ASP A 149 2.87 12.04 -31.24
CA ASP A 149 4.26 12.39 -31.44
C ASP A 149 4.38 13.88 -31.80
N VAL A 150 5.31 14.57 -31.12
CA VAL A 150 5.67 15.97 -31.38
C VAL A 150 7.02 16.04 -32.06
N THR A 151 7.99 15.28 -31.56
CA THR A 151 9.32 15.16 -32.18
C THR A 151 9.74 13.69 -32.14
N VAL A 152 9.92 13.08 -33.30
CA VAL A 152 10.41 11.71 -33.48
C VAL A 152 11.65 11.75 -34.37
N PRO A 153 12.77 11.20 -33.92
CA PRO A 153 13.97 11.07 -34.76
C PRO A 153 13.71 10.16 -35.96
N GLU A 154 14.31 10.47 -37.09
CA GLU A 154 14.17 9.67 -38.34
C GLU A 154 14.55 8.18 -38.16
N GLN A 155 15.38 7.88 -37.14
CA GLN A 155 15.87 6.55 -36.83
C GLN A 155 14.85 5.69 -36.06
N LEU A 156 13.76 6.28 -35.55
CA LEU A 156 12.74 5.59 -34.75
C LEU A 156 11.38 5.64 -35.45
N PRO A 157 10.63 4.53 -35.47
CA PRO A 157 9.27 4.50 -36.01
C PRO A 157 8.25 5.19 -35.09
N CYS A 158 8.51 5.20 -33.80
CA CYS A 158 7.68 5.79 -32.74
C CYS A 158 8.51 5.94 -31.46
N ILE A 159 8.02 6.71 -30.49
CA ILE A 159 8.64 6.87 -29.18
C ILE A 159 7.95 5.95 -28.16
N TRP A 160 6.62 5.94 -28.11
CA TRP A 160 5.84 5.02 -27.30
C TRP A 160 5.51 3.76 -28.07
N GLU A 161 5.72 2.59 -27.45
CA GLU A 161 5.31 1.28 -27.97
C GLU A 161 4.71 0.41 -26.87
N PHE A 162 3.82 -0.51 -27.26
CA PHE A 162 3.38 -1.58 -26.36
C PHE A 162 4.45 -2.67 -26.32
N SER A 163 4.94 -2.98 -25.13
CA SER A 163 5.86 -4.09 -24.91
C SER A 163 5.12 -5.32 -24.39
N SER A 164 4.94 -6.33 -25.24
CA SER A 164 4.35 -7.61 -24.84
C SER A 164 5.26 -8.41 -23.88
N GLN A 165 6.59 -8.19 -24.00
CA GLN A 165 7.59 -8.83 -23.13
C GLN A 165 7.50 -8.31 -21.69
N TYR A 166 7.41 -6.98 -21.52
CA TYR A 166 7.39 -6.34 -20.19
C TYR A 166 5.97 -6.01 -19.72
N LYS A 167 4.96 -6.27 -20.57
CA LYS A 167 3.54 -6.05 -20.26
C LYS A 167 3.26 -4.61 -19.79
N CYS A 168 3.71 -3.63 -20.60
CA CYS A 168 3.63 -2.21 -20.31
C CYS A 168 3.62 -1.36 -21.57
N MET A 169 3.31 -0.09 -21.45
CA MET A 169 3.68 0.92 -22.44
C MET A 169 5.10 1.39 -22.15
N LYS A 170 5.97 1.41 -23.16
CA LYS A 170 7.37 1.79 -23.06
C LYS A 170 7.69 2.96 -23.99
N ALA A 171 8.37 3.98 -23.46
CA ALA A 171 8.92 5.08 -24.23
C ALA A 171 10.44 5.11 -24.14
N THR A 172 11.11 5.29 -25.27
CA THR A 172 12.55 5.53 -25.34
C THR A 172 12.93 6.20 -26.65
N ALA A 173 13.97 7.00 -26.61
CA ALA A 173 14.64 7.55 -27.82
C ALA A 173 16.15 7.20 -27.81
N PHE A 174 16.48 6.07 -27.19
CA PHE A 174 17.84 5.50 -27.19
C PHE A 174 17.93 4.38 -28.24
N ILE A 175 18.86 4.50 -29.15
CA ILE A 175 19.28 3.44 -30.09
C ILE A 175 20.78 3.23 -29.91
N ASN A 176 21.17 2.14 -29.28
CA ASN A 176 22.55 1.84 -28.92
C ASN A 176 23.52 2.11 -30.09
N PRO A 177 24.55 2.96 -29.93
CA PRO A 177 24.96 3.65 -28.70
C PRO A 177 24.44 5.11 -28.56
N ASN A 178 23.46 5.54 -29.35
CA ASN A 178 23.10 6.94 -29.51
C ASN A 178 21.80 7.33 -28.77
N ASN A 179 21.82 8.52 -28.17
CA ASN A 179 20.62 9.18 -27.66
C ASN A 179 20.07 10.14 -28.71
N TYR A 180 18.75 10.31 -28.77
CA TYR A 180 18.08 11.23 -29.69
C TYR A 180 17.13 12.13 -28.91
N ALA A 181 17.03 13.40 -29.34
CA ALA A 181 16.02 14.31 -28.81
C ALA A 181 14.63 13.90 -29.30
N SER A 182 13.66 13.84 -28.41
CA SER A 182 12.29 13.49 -28.74
C SER A 182 11.27 14.13 -27.79
N GLU A 183 10.01 14.20 -28.23
CA GLU A 183 8.84 14.48 -27.41
C GLU A 183 7.65 13.69 -27.95
N SER A 184 6.99 12.93 -27.07
CA SER A 184 5.80 12.17 -27.43
C SER A 184 4.88 11.98 -26.22
N TRP A 185 3.58 11.96 -26.47
CA TRP A 185 2.51 11.88 -25.51
C TRP A 185 1.70 10.60 -25.70
N LEU A 186 1.53 9.82 -24.63
CA LEU A 186 0.58 8.72 -24.56
C LEU A 186 -0.68 9.21 -23.86
N ILE A 187 -1.79 9.33 -24.58
CA ILE A 187 -3.01 10.02 -24.13
C ILE A 187 -4.14 9.01 -23.93
N SER A 188 -4.81 9.07 -22.77
CA SER A 188 -5.97 8.23 -22.46
C SER A 188 -7.19 8.53 -23.34
N PRO A 189 -8.15 7.62 -23.45
CA PRO A 189 -9.50 7.97 -23.89
C PRO A 189 -10.13 8.98 -22.92
N ASP A 190 -11.32 9.48 -23.28
CA ASP A 190 -12.15 10.27 -22.39
C ASP A 190 -12.54 9.44 -21.14
N ILE A 191 -12.38 10.02 -19.95
CA ILE A 191 -12.69 9.41 -18.66
C ILE A 191 -13.69 10.32 -17.96
N THR A 192 -14.93 9.87 -17.82
CA THR A 192 -15.96 10.63 -17.11
C THR A 192 -15.99 10.21 -15.63
N LEU A 193 -15.77 11.17 -14.74
CA LEU A 193 -15.81 10.94 -13.29
C LEU A 193 -17.22 11.25 -12.75
N PRO A 194 -17.79 10.38 -11.90
CA PRO A 194 -19.12 10.62 -11.33
C PRO A 194 -19.19 11.92 -10.53
N ALA A 195 -20.30 12.63 -10.62
CA ALA A 195 -20.51 13.85 -9.83
C ALA A 195 -20.50 13.53 -8.32
N GLY A 196 -19.81 14.38 -7.54
CA GLY A 196 -19.71 14.21 -6.08
C GLY A 196 -18.85 13.03 -5.63
N SER A 197 -18.19 12.30 -6.54
CA SER A 197 -17.28 11.21 -6.17
C SER A 197 -15.96 11.77 -5.65
N GLN A 198 -15.47 11.16 -4.57
CA GLN A 198 -14.05 11.23 -4.22
C GLN A 198 -13.32 10.17 -5.04
N SER A 199 -12.19 10.53 -5.61
CA SER A 199 -11.40 9.61 -6.42
C SER A 199 -9.94 10.03 -6.49
N TYR A 200 -9.06 9.07 -6.81
CA TYR A 200 -7.64 9.34 -6.98
C TYR A 200 -7.05 8.53 -8.15
N LEU A 201 -6.07 9.13 -8.83
CA LEU A 201 -5.25 8.48 -9.85
C LEU A 201 -4.10 7.74 -9.18
N THR A 202 -3.77 6.56 -9.68
CA THR A 202 -2.54 5.83 -9.38
C THR A 202 -2.05 5.08 -10.61
N PHE A 203 -0.74 4.81 -10.69
CA PHE A 203 -0.14 3.94 -11.71
C PHE A 203 1.20 3.40 -11.22
N GLU A 204 1.71 2.39 -11.92
CA GLU A 204 3.06 1.86 -11.71
C GLU A 204 3.97 2.26 -12.86
N HIS A 205 5.23 2.51 -12.55
CA HIS A 205 6.25 2.77 -13.56
C HIS A 205 7.61 2.13 -13.22
N ALA A 206 8.40 1.88 -14.27
CA ALA A 206 9.78 1.43 -14.19
C ALA A 206 10.62 2.22 -15.19
N GLY A 207 11.93 2.23 -15.05
CA GLY A 207 12.79 2.90 -16.01
C GLY A 207 14.15 3.28 -15.46
N GLY A 208 14.96 3.86 -16.32
CA GLY A 208 16.31 4.28 -15.96
C GLY A 208 16.98 5.08 -17.06
N TYR A 209 18.23 5.45 -16.79
CA TYR A 209 19.09 6.22 -17.70
C TYR A 209 18.61 7.65 -18.00
N PHE A 210 17.68 8.17 -17.22
CA PHE A 210 17.24 9.55 -17.33
C PHE A 210 18.40 10.53 -17.08
N GLY A 211 18.37 11.68 -17.73
CA GLY A 211 19.18 12.84 -17.33
C GLY A 211 18.56 13.52 -16.13
N LYS A 212 17.24 13.80 -16.23
CA LYS A 212 16.42 14.33 -15.15
C LYS A 212 14.99 13.79 -15.31
N ALA A 213 14.67 12.77 -14.56
CA ALA A 213 13.40 12.05 -14.70
C ALA A 213 12.17 12.95 -14.58
N SER A 214 12.21 13.98 -13.69
CA SER A 214 11.12 14.94 -13.49
C SER A 214 10.85 15.88 -14.70
N GLU A 215 11.74 15.92 -15.67
CA GLU A 215 11.57 16.66 -16.93
C GLU A 215 11.29 15.72 -18.10
N GLU A 216 11.81 14.48 -18.04
CA GLU A 216 11.74 13.51 -19.12
C GLU A 216 10.49 12.63 -19.07
N ALA A 217 9.94 12.38 -17.88
CA ALA A 217 8.82 11.47 -17.62
C ALA A 217 7.74 12.18 -16.79
N THR A 218 6.77 12.81 -17.41
CA THR A 218 5.79 13.68 -16.75
C THR A 218 4.35 13.25 -17.02
N VAL A 219 3.44 13.52 -16.08
CA VAL A 219 2.01 13.16 -16.15
C VAL A 219 1.17 14.43 -16.17
N TRP A 220 0.11 14.40 -16.93
CA TRP A 220 -0.73 15.56 -17.18
C TRP A 220 -2.21 15.18 -17.20
N VAL A 221 -3.08 16.12 -16.83
CA VAL A 221 -4.53 15.99 -16.93
C VAL A 221 -5.11 17.16 -17.73
N SER A 222 -6.09 16.89 -18.57
CA SER A 222 -6.90 17.91 -19.26
C SER A 222 -8.36 17.69 -18.91
N LYS A 223 -9.05 18.76 -18.53
CA LYS A 223 -10.48 18.76 -18.21
C LYS A 223 -11.27 19.28 -19.40
N GLU A 224 -12.25 18.51 -19.87
CA GLU A 224 -13.21 18.90 -20.94
C GLU A 224 -12.54 19.42 -22.21
N GLY A 225 -11.36 18.86 -22.55
CA GLY A 225 -10.57 19.27 -23.72
C GLY A 225 -9.85 20.62 -23.58
N GLY A 226 -9.80 21.16 -22.36
CA GLY A 226 -9.03 22.38 -22.05
C GLY A 226 -7.53 22.13 -21.95
N ASP A 227 -6.81 23.12 -21.44
CA ASP A 227 -5.34 23.07 -21.32
C ASP A 227 -4.87 21.93 -20.40
N TRP A 228 -3.72 21.35 -20.76
CA TRP A 228 -3.05 20.34 -19.95
C TRP A 228 -2.45 20.94 -18.68
N GLN A 229 -2.77 20.34 -17.54
CA GLN A 229 -2.22 20.68 -16.22
C GLN A 229 -1.30 19.56 -15.75
N PRO A 230 -0.09 19.86 -15.24
CA PRO A 230 0.83 18.83 -14.77
C PRO A 230 0.35 18.21 -13.45
N LEU A 231 0.50 16.89 -13.34
CA LEU A 231 0.41 16.14 -12.09
C LEU A 231 1.85 15.84 -11.64
N VAL A 232 2.29 16.49 -10.57
CA VAL A 232 3.68 16.40 -10.11
C VAL A 232 3.93 15.04 -9.47
N ILE A 233 4.89 14.29 -10.00
CA ILE A 233 5.41 13.05 -9.37
C ILE A 233 6.43 13.48 -8.30
N ASP A 234 6.33 12.90 -7.09
CA ASP A 234 7.37 13.10 -6.07
C ASP A 234 8.73 12.66 -6.64
N PRO A 235 9.77 13.48 -6.56
CA PRO A 235 11.11 13.11 -7.03
C PRO A 235 11.60 11.75 -6.52
N LYS A 236 11.20 11.33 -5.31
CA LYS A 236 11.54 10.04 -4.73
C LYS A 236 10.75 8.86 -5.32
N ALA A 237 9.65 9.11 -5.97
CA ALA A 237 8.82 8.08 -6.60
C ALA A 237 9.28 7.71 -8.01
N TYR A 238 10.25 8.44 -8.60
CA TYR A 238 10.77 8.07 -9.92
C TYR A 238 11.53 6.74 -9.86
N PRO A 239 11.34 5.86 -10.86
CA PRO A 239 12.02 4.57 -10.89
C PRO A 239 13.53 4.74 -11.13
N THR A 240 14.32 3.94 -10.44
CA THR A 240 15.78 3.84 -10.61
C THR A 240 16.20 2.50 -11.23
N SER A 241 15.22 1.64 -11.50
CA SER A 241 15.44 0.28 -12.03
C SER A 241 14.26 -0.18 -12.89
N TRP A 242 14.36 -1.40 -13.44
CA TRP A 242 13.31 -2.06 -14.20
C TRP A 242 12.24 -2.73 -13.34
N THR A 243 12.32 -2.59 -12.01
CA THR A 243 11.25 -3.00 -11.10
C THR A 243 10.17 -1.92 -11.10
N PHE A 244 8.93 -2.33 -11.35
CA PHE A 244 7.80 -1.42 -11.29
C PHE A 244 7.52 -0.98 -9.86
N VAL A 245 7.49 0.33 -9.65
CA VAL A 245 7.16 0.98 -8.39
C VAL A 245 5.91 1.86 -8.57
N SER A 246 5.23 2.17 -7.47
CA SER A 246 4.12 3.14 -7.51
C SER A 246 4.67 4.53 -7.81
N ALA A 247 4.05 5.21 -8.76
CA ALA A 247 4.39 6.61 -9.07
C ALA A 247 3.75 7.62 -8.09
N GLY A 248 2.95 7.13 -7.15
CA GLY A 248 2.20 7.95 -6.21
C GLY A 248 0.70 7.94 -6.47
N ASN A 249 0.00 8.86 -5.83
CA ASN A 249 -1.43 9.02 -5.98
C ASN A 249 -1.77 10.51 -6.08
N TRP A 250 -2.78 10.85 -6.86
CA TRP A 250 -3.23 12.23 -7.05
C TRP A 250 -4.72 12.34 -6.82
N ASP A 251 -5.13 13.29 -5.99
CA ASP A 251 -6.55 13.57 -5.76
C ASP A 251 -7.23 14.03 -7.07
N MET A 252 -8.20 13.25 -7.51
CA MET A 252 -9.01 13.52 -8.69
C MET A 252 -10.39 14.10 -8.33
N THR A 253 -10.68 14.30 -7.05
CA THR A 253 -11.93 14.89 -6.54
C THR A 253 -12.26 16.25 -7.19
N PRO A 254 -11.28 17.14 -7.50
CA PRO A 254 -11.55 18.41 -8.21
C PRO A 254 -12.13 18.24 -9.62
N TYR A 255 -12.03 17.04 -10.18
CA TYR A 255 -12.55 16.69 -11.52
C TYR A 255 -13.88 15.94 -11.48
N ALA A 256 -14.46 15.72 -10.28
CA ALA A 256 -15.76 15.04 -10.14
C ALA A 256 -16.86 15.71 -10.98
N GLY A 257 -17.68 14.92 -11.67
CA GLY A 257 -18.72 15.38 -12.58
C GLY A 257 -18.22 15.89 -13.95
N SER A 258 -16.91 15.75 -14.24
CA SER A 258 -16.32 16.20 -15.50
C SER A 258 -15.76 15.03 -16.32
N THR A 259 -15.54 15.28 -17.60
CA THR A 259 -14.78 14.38 -18.48
C THR A 259 -13.33 14.86 -18.57
N ILE A 260 -12.38 13.98 -18.30
CA ILE A 260 -10.95 14.27 -18.32
C ILE A 260 -10.21 13.39 -19.32
N LYS A 261 -8.99 13.79 -19.66
CA LYS A 261 -7.95 12.93 -20.27
C LYS A 261 -6.70 12.97 -19.40
N LEU A 262 -6.03 11.84 -19.31
CA LEU A 262 -4.69 11.73 -18.76
C LEU A 262 -3.67 11.65 -19.89
N ALA A 263 -2.46 12.16 -19.67
CA ALA A 263 -1.37 11.99 -20.62
C ALA A 263 -0.05 11.71 -19.88
N PHE A 264 0.73 10.77 -20.44
CA PHE A 264 2.09 10.47 -20.07
C PHE A 264 2.99 11.07 -21.13
N LYS A 265 3.71 12.13 -20.78
CA LYS A 265 4.62 12.81 -21.70
C LYS A 265 6.03 12.34 -21.48
N TYR A 266 6.65 11.79 -22.50
CA TYR A 266 8.07 11.48 -22.54
C TYR A 266 8.83 12.54 -23.35
N SER A 267 9.98 12.96 -22.81
CA SER A 267 10.90 13.87 -23.48
C SER A 267 12.34 13.38 -23.30
N SER A 268 13.20 13.66 -24.28
CA SER A 268 14.63 13.32 -24.22
C SER A 268 15.47 14.33 -24.96
N THR A 269 16.79 14.25 -24.80
CA THR A 269 17.78 15.09 -25.48
C THR A 269 18.74 14.26 -26.33
N ALA A 270 19.53 14.91 -27.16
CA ALA A 270 20.57 14.24 -27.94
C ALA A 270 21.72 13.69 -27.08
N THR A 271 21.79 14.05 -25.80
CA THR A 271 22.83 13.59 -24.88
C THR A 271 22.31 12.59 -23.84
N LYS A 272 20.99 12.57 -23.60
CA LYS A 272 20.31 11.68 -22.65
C LYS A 272 18.93 11.31 -23.18
N ALA A 273 18.67 10.02 -23.24
CA ALA A 273 17.38 9.45 -23.59
C ALA A 273 17.11 8.25 -22.67
N GLY A 274 16.45 8.51 -21.54
CA GLY A 274 16.03 7.48 -20.62
C GLY A 274 15.01 6.52 -21.26
N THR A 275 14.71 5.44 -20.55
CA THR A 275 13.59 4.56 -20.90
C THR A 275 12.57 4.61 -19.79
N TRP A 276 11.30 4.85 -20.13
CA TRP A 276 10.18 4.91 -19.20
C TRP A 276 9.14 3.87 -19.56
N GLU A 277 8.76 3.08 -18.57
CA GLU A 277 7.73 2.04 -18.68
C GLU A 277 6.56 2.37 -17.74
N VAL A 278 5.32 2.25 -18.24
CA VAL A 278 4.08 2.57 -17.49
C VAL A 278 3.09 1.41 -17.60
N ARG A 279 2.48 1.05 -16.48
CA ARG A 279 1.39 0.06 -16.43
C ARG A 279 0.42 0.32 -15.27
N ASN A 280 -0.66 -0.46 -15.19
CA ASN A 280 -1.66 -0.45 -14.11
C ASN A 280 -2.20 0.96 -13.80
N VAL A 281 -2.54 1.72 -14.85
CA VAL A 281 -3.11 3.06 -14.70
C VAL A 281 -4.56 2.95 -14.25
N ALA A 282 -4.88 3.51 -13.08
CA ALA A 282 -6.19 3.44 -12.47
C ALA A 282 -6.66 4.79 -11.93
N ILE A 283 -7.94 5.12 -12.08
CA ILE A 283 -8.63 6.08 -11.21
C ILE A 283 -9.57 5.26 -10.33
N LEU A 284 -9.38 5.35 -9.02
CA LEU A 284 -10.09 4.58 -8.02
C LEU A 284 -11.07 5.48 -7.27
N SER A 285 -12.28 4.95 -7.01
CA SER A 285 -13.28 5.62 -6.15
C SER A 285 -12.87 5.52 -4.69
N GLY A 286 -13.02 6.58 -3.95
CA GLY A 286 -12.71 6.72 -2.54
C GLY A 286 -11.86 7.96 -2.28
N SER A 287 -11.78 8.37 -1.01
CA SER A 287 -10.83 9.39 -0.61
C SER A 287 -9.43 8.76 -0.66
N TYR A 288 -8.53 9.36 -1.41
CA TYR A 288 -7.12 9.23 -1.12
C TYR A 288 -6.87 10.11 0.12
N THR A 289 -6.88 9.50 1.27
CA THR A 289 -6.04 9.96 2.36
C THR A 289 -4.68 9.36 2.04
N GLU A 290 -3.73 10.22 1.66
CA GLU A 290 -2.34 9.90 1.93
C GLU A 290 -2.34 9.55 3.42
N THR A 291 -2.31 8.26 3.73
CA THR A 291 -1.91 7.86 5.05
C THR A 291 -0.44 8.26 5.03
N GLU A 292 -0.17 9.50 5.44
CA GLU A 292 1.20 9.87 5.80
C GLU A 292 1.61 8.77 6.75
N ILE A 293 2.45 7.86 6.26
CA ILE A 293 3.10 6.90 7.14
C ILE A 293 4.06 7.79 7.91
N PRO A 294 3.75 8.15 9.16
CA PRO A 294 4.54 9.13 9.86
C PRO A 294 5.95 8.57 9.98
N THR A 295 6.94 9.35 9.56
CA THR A 295 8.33 9.06 9.91
C THR A 295 8.41 9.23 11.43
N VAL A 296 8.42 8.11 12.13
CA VAL A 296 8.47 8.11 13.60
C VAL A 296 9.94 8.07 14.00
N ASP A 297 10.36 9.03 14.82
CA ASP A 297 11.66 8.96 15.48
C ASP A 297 11.59 7.87 16.56
N PRO A 298 12.29 6.74 16.42
CA PRO A 298 12.19 5.64 17.38
C PRO A 298 12.60 6.03 18.80
N ARG A 299 13.49 7.04 18.97
CA ARG A 299 13.92 7.58 20.28
C ARG A 299 12.78 8.21 21.09
N LYS A 300 11.64 8.50 20.46
CA LYS A 300 10.46 9.11 21.08
C LYS A 300 9.34 8.09 21.34
N THR A 301 9.66 6.81 21.27
CA THR A 301 8.69 5.74 21.44
C THR A 301 9.10 4.81 22.58
N ASP A 302 8.14 4.03 23.05
CA ASP A 302 8.31 2.98 24.05
C ASP A 302 8.18 1.57 23.43
N TRP A 303 8.57 1.44 22.16
CA TRP A 303 8.46 0.15 21.46
C TRP A 303 9.37 -0.90 22.09
N MET A 304 8.80 -2.07 22.34
CA MET A 304 9.44 -3.15 23.09
C MET A 304 10.70 -3.71 22.42
N GLU A 305 10.76 -3.67 21.12
CA GLU A 305 11.89 -4.17 20.33
C GLU A 305 13.13 -3.29 20.37
N LEU A 306 13.05 -2.06 20.87
CA LEU A 306 14.14 -1.10 20.77
C LEU A 306 15.28 -1.37 21.73
N PRO A 307 16.54 -1.34 21.27
CA PRO A 307 17.72 -1.22 22.12
C PRO A 307 17.94 0.24 22.53
N ALA A 308 18.92 0.49 23.42
CA ALA A 308 19.38 1.83 23.75
C ALA A 308 19.84 2.60 22.47
N MET A 309 19.58 3.89 22.44
CA MET A 309 19.86 4.78 21.31
C MET A 309 20.60 6.04 21.80
N ASP A 310 21.73 5.84 22.45
CA ASP A 310 22.54 6.84 23.13
C ASP A 310 23.88 7.13 22.45
N ASP A 311 24.18 6.45 21.32
CA ASP A 311 25.39 6.68 20.53
C ASP A 311 25.12 7.66 19.38
N ASP A 312 25.67 8.86 19.49
CA ASP A 312 25.56 9.92 18.47
C ASP A 312 26.32 9.62 17.17
N ALA A 313 27.08 8.54 17.10
CA ALA A 313 27.75 8.09 15.87
C ALA A 313 26.76 7.51 14.85
N TYR A 314 25.54 7.16 15.27
CA TYR A 314 24.54 6.54 14.44
C TYR A 314 23.34 7.44 14.18
N GLY A 315 22.76 7.31 12.98
CA GLY A 315 21.42 7.84 12.68
C GLY A 315 20.34 6.81 13.04
N TYR A 316 19.29 7.24 13.75
CA TYR A 316 18.19 6.36 14.17
C TYR A 316 16.92 6.65 13.37
N TYR A 317 16.38 5.63 12.71
CA TYR A 317 15.26 5.75 11.78
C TYR A 317 14.27 4.60 11.98
N SER A 318 13.05 4.77 11.47
CA SER A 318 12.06 3.70 11.43
C SER A 318 11.24 3.72 10.14
N HIS A 319 10.87 2.53 9.69
CA HIS A 319 9.91 2.29 8.63
C HIS A 319 8.59 1.77 9.18
N SER A 320 7.52 2.22 8.58
CA SER A 320 6.17 1.73 8.80
C SER A 320 5.51 1.43 7.47
N PHE A 321 4.41 0.69 7.49
CA PHE A 321 3.60 0.39 6.31
C PHE A 321 2.12 0.44 6.66
N SER A 322 1.27 0.61 5.64
CA SER A 322 -0.18 0.58 5.80
C SER A 322 -0.76 -0.76 5.33
N MET A 323 -1.63 -1.35 6.14
CA MET A 323 -2.36 -2.56 5.79
C MET A 323 -3.76 -2.51 6.41
N LYS A 324 -4.81 -2.76 5.58
CA LYS A 324 -6.22 -2.75 6.03
C LYS A 324 -6.59 -1.46 6.79
N ASN A 325 -6.15 -0.30 6.28
CA ASN A 325 -6.34 1.04 6.86
C ASN A 325 -5.73 1.28 8.25
N ASN A 326 -4.77 0.45 8.66
CA ASN A 326 -3.98 0.66 9.86
C ASN A 326 -2.51 0.81 9.51
N VAL A 327 -1.80 1.63 10.28
CA VAL A 327 -0.35 1.77 10.18
C VAL A 327 0.32 0.78 11.13
N TYR A 328 1.26 0.02 10.61
CA TYR A 328 2.06 -0.96 11.34
C TYR A 328 3.53 -0.57 11.30
N ARG A 329 4.25 -0.82 12.39
CA ARG A 329 5.71 -0.72 12.40
C ARG A 329 6.29 -1.81 11.52
N ASN A 330 7.23 -1.46 10.65
CA ASN A 330 8.01 -2.46 9.92
C ASN A 330 9.27 -2.81 10.70
N TYR A 331 10.19 -1.87 10.79
CA TYR A 331 11.41 -2.00 11.58
C TYR A 331 11.99 -0.62 11.93
N SER A 332 12.81 -0.57 12.97
CA SER A 332 13.69 0.57 13.30
C SER A 332 15.14 0.15 13.10
N PHE A 333 16.04 1.10 12.86
CA PHE A 333 17.45 0.78 12.63
C PHE A 333 18.41 1.91 13.08
N ALA A 334 19.62 1.50 13.47
CA ALA A 334 20.75 2.38 13.70
C ALA A 334 21.70 2.32 12.49
N TRP A 335 21.81 3.42 11.76
CA TRP A 335 22.60 3.53 10.55
C TRP A 335 24.00 4.09 10.79
N SER A 336 25.04 3.33 10.43
CA SER A 336 26.42 3.82 10.36
C SER A 336 26.71 4.43 9.00
N GLN A 337 26.75 5.76 8.92
CA GLN A 337 27.13 6.45 7.68
C GLN A 337 28.59 6.19 7.29
N LYS A 338 29.43 5.90 8.26
CA LYS A 338 30.85 5.59 8.05
C LYS A 338 31.04 4.24 7.38
N ASP A 339 30.29 3.23 7.83
CA ASP A 339 30.43 1.83 7.43
C ASP A 339 29.45 1.43 6.32
N LEU A 340 28.42 2.26 6.05
CA LEU A 340 27.30 2.03 5.14
C LEU A 340 26.54 0.72 5.44
N VAL A 341 26.34 0.44 6.73
CA VAL A 341 25.54 -0.70 7.22
C VAL A 341 24.66 -0.25 8.38
N SER A 342 23.54 -0.95 8.59
CA SER A 342 22.79 -0.83 9.84
C SER A 342 23.43 -1.71 10.91
N ILE A 343 23.84 -1.09 12.01
CA ILE A 343 24.49 -1.77 13.14
C ILE A 343 23.49 -2.71 13.83
N TRP A 344 22.25 -2.27 13.94
CA TRP A 344 21.13 -3.12 14.33
C TRP A 344 19.85 -2.72 13.61
N MET A 345 18.93 -3.68 13.51
CA MET A 345 17.53 -3.50 13.14
C MET A 345 16.62 -4.17 14.17
N ALA A 346 15.60 -3.45 14.61
CA ALA A 346 14.66 -3.88 15.62
C ALA A 346 13.22 -3.93 15.07
N TYR A 347 12.52 -5.05 15.28
CA TYR A 347 11.20 -5.24 14.70
C TYR A 347 10.30 -6.20 15.47
N PRO A 348 8.98 -5.97 15.48
CA PRO A 348 8.00 -6.93 15.97
C PRO A 348 7.75 -8.02 14.93
N LEU A 349 7.49 -9.25 15.39
CA LEU A 349 7.20 -10.41 14.56
C LEU A 349 6.10 -11.27 15.18
N CYS A 350 5.09 -11.60 14.39
CA CYS A 350 4.02 -12.55 14.74
C CYS A 350 3.36 -13.06 13.45
N GLU A 351 2.37 -13.94 13.57
CA GLU A 351 1.66 -14.52 12.44
C GLU A 351 1.12 -13.47 11.46
N THR A 352 0.64 -12.31 11.96
CA THR A 352 0.14 -11.21 11.12
C THR A 352 1.18 -10.69 10.12
N TYR A 353 2.46 -10.62 10.51
CA TYR A 353 3.53 -10.15 9.62
C TYR A 353 4.01 -11.22 8.63
N THR A 354 3.94 -12.49 9.03
CA THR A 354 4.42 -13.64 8.24
C THR A 354 3.35 -14.26 7.35
N GLU A 355 2.08 -13.82 7.47
CA GLU A 355 0.97 -14.27 6.62
C GLU A 355 1.35 -14.14 5.14
N LYS A 356 1.24 -15.24 4.38
CA LYS A 356 1.66 -15.28 2.97
C LYS A 356 0.60 -14.69 2.04
N VAL A 357 0.39 -13.38 2.11
CA VAL A 357 -0.51 -12.63 1.23
C VAL A 357 0.18 -12.26 -0.08
N VAL A 358 1.48 -11.97 -0.04
CA VAL A 358 2.30 -11.66 -1.21
C VAL A 358 3.49 -12.61 -1.31
N SER A 359 4.04 -12.72 -2.52
CA SER A 359 5.35 -13.36 -2.73
C SER A 359 6.47 -12.37 -2.47
N ARG A 360 7.69 -12.88 -2.31
CA ARG A 360 8.92 -12.08 -2.28
C ARG A 360 8.95 -11.15 -3.51
N THR A 361 9.18 -9.85 -3.27
CA THR A 361 9.06 -8.82 -4.32
C THR A 361 10.36 -8.59 -5.09
N ASP A 362 11.51 -8.87 -4.48
CA ASP A 362 12.84 -8.52 -5.00
C ASP A 362 12.97 -7.04 -5.43
N ALA A 363 12.28 -6.15 -4.70
CA ALA A 363 12.15 -4.73 -5.00
C ALA A 363 13.37 -3.92 -4.51
N TRP A 364 14.57 -4.33 -4.94
CA TRP A 364 15.84 -3.72 -4.57
C TRP A 364 15.84 -2.23 -4.84
N ASN A 365 16.07 -1.42 -3.80
CA ASN A 365 16.06 0.04 -3.93
C ASN A 365 16.93 0.72 -2.87
N TYR A 366 17.25 2.00 -3.09
CA TYR A 366 17.76 2.85 -2.02
C TYR A 366 16.71 2.99 -0.92
N ASP A 367 17.17 3.21 0.30
CA ASP A 367 16.26 3.58 1.38
C ASP A 367 15.72 5.00 1.15
N PRO A 368 14.40 5.21 1.03
CA PRO A 368 13.83 6.53 0.73
C PRO A 368 14.03 7.55 1.87
N ILE A 369 14.28 7.09 3.12
CA ILE A 369 14.57 7.99 4.25
C ILE A 369 15.93 8.65 4.08
N LEU A 370 16.93 7.90 3.60
CA LEU A 370 18.30 8.37 3.42
C LEU A 370 18.58 8.87 2.00
N GLY A 371 17.90 8.30 1.01
CA GLY A 371 18.15 8.58 -0.39
C GLY A 371 19.44 7.95 -0.94
N PRO A 372 19.69 8.10 -2.25
CA PRO A 372 20.80 7.44 -2.92
C PRO A 372 22.18 7.90 -2.46
N GLU A 373 22.30 9.11 -1.93
CA GLU A 373 23.59 9.65 -1.49
C GLU A 373 24.08 9.02 -0.18
N LEU A 374 23.16 8.71 0.73
CA LEU A 374 23.47 8.28 2.10
C LEU A 374 23.23 6.80 2.35
N SER A 375 22.46 6.10 1.51
CA SER A 375 22.24 4.65 1.62
C SER A 375 23.11 3.86 0.64
N CYS A 376 23.23 2.55 0.82
CA CYS A 376 23.91 1.70 -0.14
C CYS A 376 22.97 1.27 -1.29
N ALA A 377 23.57 0.85 -2.41
CA ALA A 377 22.91 0.42 -3.64
C ALA A 377 22.91 -1.11 -3.76
N PRO A 378 21.83 -1.82 -3.39
CA PRO A 378 21.83 -3.28 -3.33
C PRO A 378 21.51 -3.97 -4.67
N PHE A 379 21.58 -3.29 -5.82
CA PHE A 379 20.98 -3.73 -7.08
C PHE A 379 21.61 -4.99 -7.67
N SER A 380 22.93 -5.03 -7.84
CA SER A 380 23.67 -6.14 -8.49
C SER A 380 24.56 -6.96 -7.56
N GLY A 381 24.45 -6.75 -6.25
CA GLY A 381 25.32 -7.40 -5.27
C GLY A 381 26.57 -6.58 -4.95
N TYR A 382 27.54 -7.24 -4.36
CA TYR A 382 28.79 -6.62 -3.92
C TYR A 382 29.93 -6.96 -4.89
N ALA A 383 30.92 -6.06 -5.02
CA ALA A 383 32.08 -6.29 -5.87
C ALA A 383 33.07 -7.26 -5.20
N GLY A 384 33.70 -8.09 -6.05
CA GLY A 384 34.67 -9.07 -5.59
C GLY A 384 33.97 -10.29 -5.01
N GLU A 385 34.30 -11.11 -4.32
CA GLU A 385 34.00 -12.45 -3.91
C GLU A 385 32.57 -12.69 -3.34
N ASP A 386 32.25 -13.87 -3.05
CA ASP A 386 31.16 -14.67 -2.52
C ASP A 386 30.22 -14.02 -1.46
N TYR A 387 30.00 -12.69 -1.53
CA TYR A 387 29.05 -12.02 -0.65
C TYR A 387 27.66 -11.97 -1.27
N ASP A 388 26.70 -12.52 -0.54
CA ASP A 388 25.28 -12.33 -0.76
C ASP A 388 24.82 -10.95 -0.29
N ARG A 389 23.70 -10.53 -0.81
CA ARG A 389 22.88 -9.43 -0.26
C ARG A 389 22.13 -9.95 0.96
N GLY A 390 22.82 -10.02 2.10
CA GLY A 390 22.26 -10.54 3.35
C GLY A 390 21.21 -9.60 3.93
N HIS A 391 20.00 -10.13 4.16
CA HIS A 391 18.94 -9.39 4.81
C HIS A 391 19.15 -9.38 6.33
N GLN A 392 18.95 -8.24 6.97
CA GLN A 392 18.84 -8.18 8.43
C GLN A 392 17.40 -8.52 8.86
N VAL A 393 16.40 -7.81 8.34
CA VAL A 393 14.97 -8.19 8.45
C VAL A 393 14.65 -9.09 7.27
N PRO A 394 14.35 -10.37 7.47
CA PRO A 394 14.11 -11.30 6.36
C PRO A 394 12.85 -10.93 5.56
N SER A 395 12.92 -11.03 4.24
CA SER A 395 11.75 -10.86 3.37
C SER A 395 10.60 -11.81 3.74
N ALA A 396 10.92 -13.03 4.21
CA ALA A 396 9.93 -14.01 4.65
C ALA A 396 9.17 -13.61 5.93
N ASP A 397 9.68 -12.65 6.69
CA ASP A 397 9.03 -12.10 7.88
C ASP A 397 8.04 -10.98 7.56
N ARG A 398 7.92 -10.59 6.29
CA ARG A 398 7.11 -9.45 5.81
C ARG A 398 6.30 -9.79 4.56
N LEU A 399 5.61 -10.95 4.57
CA LEU A 399 4.76 -11.38 3.45
C LEU A 399 3.29 -10.94 3.59
N CYS A 400 2.94 -10.19 4.61
CA CYS A 400 1.58 -9.74 4.90
C CYS A 400 1.03 -8.72 3.90
N CYS A 401 1.88 -7.91 3.29
CA CYS A 401 1.51 -7.00 2.20
C CYS A 401 2.73 -6.59 1.38
N LYS A 402 2.48 -6.00 0.20
CA LYS A 402 3.51 -5.60 -0.75
C LYS A 402 4.48 -4.58 -0.13
N ASP A 403 3.95 -3.51 0.47
CA ASP A 403 4.75 -2.41 1.02
C ASP A 403 5.71 -2.89 2.13
N ALA A 404 5.21 -3.74 3.05
CA ALA A 404 6.06 -4.31 4.10
C ALA A 404 7.20 -5.14 3.52
N ASN A 405 6.92 -5.92 2.46
CA ASN A 405 7.93 -6.76 1.82
C ASN A 405 8.93 -5.95 1.01
N GLU A 406 8.49 -4.95 0.23
CA GLU A 406 9.38 -4.08 -0.56
C GLU A 406 10.39 -3.36 0.32
N GLN A 407 10.00 -2.89 1.50
CA GLN A 407 10.89 -2.23 2.45
C GLN A 407 12.02 -3.14 2.95
N THR A 408 11.87 -4.47 2.90
CA THR A 408 12.97 -5.39 3.26
C THR A 408 14.10 -5.41 2.22
N PHE A 409 13.90 -4.85 1.04
CA PHE A 409 14.89 -4.75 -0.04
C PHE A 409 15.58 -3.39 -0.12
N TYR A 410 15.36 -2.50 0.85
CA TYR A 410 16.10 -1.25 0.93
C TYR A 410 17.55 -1.46 1.32
N GLY A 411 18.45 -0.68 0.72
CA GLY A 411 19.89 -0.80 0.94
C GLY A 411 20.30 -0.76 2.41
N THR A 412 19.55 -0.07 3.27
CA THR A 412 19.80 -0.04 4.72
C THR A 412 19.57 -1.37 5.42
N ASN A 413 18.73 -2.26 4.85
CA ASN A 413 18.46 -3.59 5.37
C ASN A 413 19.44 -4.66 4.85
N ILE A 414 20.34 -4.30 3.93
CA ILE A 414 21.18 -5.24 3.19
C ILE A 414 22.64 -5.04 3.56
N ILE A 415 23.29 -6.13 3.95
CA ILE A 415 24.70 -6.13 4.38
C ILE A 415 25.48 -7.24 3.65
N PRO A 416 26.80 -7.06 3.39
CA PRO A 416 27.63 -8.11 2.78
C PRO A 416 27.70 -9.32 3.69
N GLN A 417 27.28 -10.49 3.23
CA GLN A 417 27.27 -11.71 4.02
C GLN A 417 27.79 -12.88 3.17
N LEU A 418 28.74 -13.65 3.69
CA LEU A 418 29.23 -14.86 3.01
C LEU A 418 28.07 -15.78 2.68
N ASN A 419 28.00 -16.27 1.44
CA ASN A 419 26.93 -17.16 0.98
C ASN A 419 26.75 -18.36 1.93
N GLU A 420 27.83 -19.04 2.33
CA GLU A 420 27.79 -20.20 3.22
C GLU A 420 27.32 -19.86 4.65
N HIS A 421 27.45 -18.60 5.09
CA HIS A 421 26.89 -18.12 6.35
C HIS A 421 25.40 -17.80 6.18
N ASN A 422 25.06 -17.03 5.15
CA ASN A 422 23.71 -16.57 4.84
C ASN A 422 22.75 -17.74 4.59
N GLU A 423 23.06 -18.63 3.66
CA GLU A 423 22.23 -19.80 3.33
C GLU A 423 22.38 -20.96 4.33
N GLY A 424 23.32 -20.85 5.27
CA GLY A 424 23.59 -21.85 6.29
C GLY A 424 22.93 -21.53 7.65
N ILE A 425 23.80 -21.22 8.62
CA ILE A 425 23.37 -21.02 10.00
C ILE A 425 22.39 -19.84 10.16
N TRP A 426 22.58 -18.77 9.37
CA TRP A 426 21.74 -17.58 9.45
C TRP A 426 20.30 -17.88 9.00
N GLN A 427 20.13 -18.53 7.86
CA GLN A 427 18.81 -18.96 7.38
C GLN A 427 18.11 -19.91 8.36
N ASN A 428 18.86 -20.85 8.98
CA ASN A 428 18.32 -21.73 10.01
C ASN A 428 17.82 -20.94 11.23
N LEU A 429 18.57 -19.94 11.66
CA LEU A 429 18.20 -19.07 12.76
C LEU A 429 16.93 -18.26 12.44
N GLU A 430 16.85 -17.67 11.28
CA GLU A 430 15.66 -16.95 10.81
C GLU A 430 14.40 -17.83 10.79
N ASN A 431 14.53 -19.04 10.26
CA ASN A 431 13.43 -19.99 10.23
C ASN A 431 12.98 -20.37 11.65
N ARG A 432 13.93 -20.59 12.56
CA ARG A 432 13.63 -20.91 13.97
C ARG A 432 12.91 -19.75 14.67
N ILE A 433 13.38 -18.52 14.52
CA ILE A 433 12.73 -17.35 15.11
C ILE A 433 11.32 -17.17 14.57
N ARG A 434 11.10 -17.40 13.26
CA ARG A 434 9.78 -17.32 12.61
C ARG A 434 8.82 -18.39 13.14
N GLU A 435 9.30 -19.62 13.37
CA GLU A 435 8.51 -20.69 14.00
C GLU A 435 8.07 -20.29 15.41
N VAL A 436 8.98 -19.76 16.22
CA VAL A 436 8.70 -19.28 17.57
C VAL A 436 7.70 -18.11 17.56
N ALA A 437 7.87 -17.17 16.64
CA ALA A 437 6.99 -16.02 16.48
C ALA A 437 5.56 -16.42 16.10
N ASN A 438 5.40 -17.36 15.18
CA ASN A 438 4.07 -17.86 14.77
C ASN A 438 3.35 -18.67 15.87
N ALA A 439 4.11 -19.17 16.86
CA ALA A 439 3.55 -19.85 18.05
C ALA A 439 3.36 -18.91 19.27
N SER A 440 3.58 -17.62 19.09
CA SER A 440 3.58 -16.59 20.14
C SER A 440 2.56 -15.49 19.82
N ASP A 441 2.25 -14.65 20.79
CA ASP A 441 1.41 -13.47 20.54
C ASP A 441 2.25 -12.37 19.87
N THR A 442 3.49 -12.19 20.31
CA THR A 442 4.48 -11.34 19.63
C THR A 442 5.89 -11.82 20.00
N THR A 443 6.79 -11.70 19.06
CA THR A 443 8.23 -11.84 19.27
C THR A 443 8.88 -10.54 18.81
N TYR A 444 9.73 -9.99 19.65
CA TYR A 444 10.50 -8.78 19.36
C TYR A 444 11.92 -9.21 19.02
N VAL A 445 12.43 -8.74 17.89
CA VAL A 445 13.72 -9.18 17.36
C VAL A 445 14.60 -7.95 17.15
N VAL A 446 15.82 -8.01 17.70
CA VAL A 446 16.92 -7.13 17.29
C VAL A 446 17.92 -7.98 16.53
N THR A 447 18.19 -7.64 15.31
CA THR A 447 19.20 -8.29 14.46
C THR A 447 20.28 -7.26 14.14
N GLY A 448 21.54 -7.67 14.08
CA GLY A 448 22.59 -6.71 13.80
C GLY A 448 23.90 -7.35 13.38
N CYS A 449 24.90 -6.49 13.19
CA CYS A 449 26.24 -6.88 12.80
C CYS A 449 27.32 -6.16 13.63
N VAL A 450 28.49 -6.74 13.68
CA VAL A 450 29.67 -6.16 14.34
C VAL A 450 30.67 -5.77 13.26
N VAL A 451 30.96 -4.48 13.17
CA VAL A 451 31.95 -3.91 12.23
C VAL A 451 33.27 -3.55 12.92
N GLU A 452 33.25 -3.43 14.26
CA GLU A 452 34.47 -3.13 15.01
C GLU A 452 35.53 -4.21 14.81
N GLY A 453 36.75 -3.77 14.54
CA GLY A 453 37.87 -4.66 14.22
C GLY A 453 37.88 -5.19 12.79
N SER A 454 36.89 -4.90 11.97
CA SER A 454 36.91 -5.25 10.55
C SER A 454 38.03 -4.52 9.81
N LYS A 455 38.67 -5.24 8.89
CA LYS A 455 39.68 -4.70 7.95
C LYS A 455 39.25 -4.90 6.50
N GLU A 456 38.09 -5.49 6.31
CA GLU A 456 37.59 -5.88 5.00
C GLU A 456 36.53 -4.87 4.52
N ILE A 457 36.66 -4.47 3.27
CA ILE A 457 35.76 -3.52 2.60
C ILE A 457 35.37 -4.13 1.25
N THR A 458 34.10 -4.09 0.94
CA THR A 458 33.58 -4.36 -0.40
C THR A 458 32.96 -3.09 -0.98
N THR A 459 32.44 -3.16 -2.21
CA THR A 459 31.73 -2.04 -2.83
C THR A 459 30.34 -2.48 -3.30
N ASP A 460 29.38 -1.56 -3.21
CA ASP A 460 28.03 -1.75 -3.74
C ASP A 460 27.95 -1.49 -5.26
N SER A 461 26.74 -1.52 -5.80
CA SER A 461 26.48 -1.30 -7.23
C SER A 461 26.85 0.10 -7.73
N ASP A 462 26.96 1.07 -6.84
CA ASP A 462 27.40 2.46 -7.14
C ASP A 462 28.91 2.65 -6.91
N GLY A 463 29.62 1.62 -6.44
CA GLY A 463 31.04 1.70 -6.10
C GLY A 463 31.32 2.36 -4.75
N LYS A 464 30.33 2.47 -3.85
CA LYS A 464 30.53 2.96 -2.49
C LYS A 464 31.17 1.87 -1.63
N ASN A 465 32.11 2.27 -0.78
CA ASN A 465 32.80 1.37 0.14
C ASN A 465 31.89 0.97 1.29
N ILE A 466 31.73 -0.32 1.52
CA ILE A 466 30.93 -0.90 2.61
C ILE A 466 31.84 -1.74 3.48
N THR A 467 31.82 -1.51 4.79
CA THR A 467 32.55 -2.35 5.75
C THR A 467 31.90 -3.73 5.82
N VAL A 468 32.70 -4.79 5.60
CA VAL A 468 32.24 -6.17 5.77
C VAL A 468 32.22 -6.51 7.26
N PRO A 469 31.08 -6.90 7.86
CA PRO A 469 31.00 -7.26 9.27
C PRO A 469 31.86 -8.47 9.63
N VAL A 470 32.40 -8.50 10.84
CA VAL A 470 33.14 -9.65 11.37
C VAL A 470 32.22 -10.67 12.05
N ALA A 471 31.03 -10.24 12.43
CA ALA A 471 30.04 -11.10 13.08
C ALA A 471 28.62 -10.56 12.89
N TYR A 472 27.64 -11.41 13.17
CA TYR A 472 26.21 -11.11 13.16
C TYR A 472 25.55 -11.65 14.42
N TYR A 473 24.47 -10.98 14.86
CA TYR A 473 23.76 -11.37 16.04
C TYR A 473 22.24 -11.21 15.92
N LYS A 474 21.49 -11.91 16.75
CA LYS A 474 20.07 -11.65 17.00
C LYS A 474 19.79 -11.77 18.49
N ALA A 475 19.19 -10.72 19.08
CA ALA A 475 18.52 -10.76 20.37
C ALA A 475 17.02 -10.94 20.14
N VAL A 476 16.37 -11.80 20.92
CA VAL A 476 14.97 -12.17 20.72
C VAL A 476 14.24 -12.19 22.04
N LEU A 477 13.17 -11.42 22.15
CA LEU A 477 12.28 -11.37 23.29
C LEU A 477 10.90 -11.89 22.88
N ARG A 478 10.52 -13.04 23.41
CA ARG A 478 9.23 -13.67 23.11
C ARG A 478 8.19 -13.31 24.17
N TYR A 479 7.00 -12.93 23.75
CA TYR A 479 5.82 -12.73 24.57
C TYR A 479 4.72 -13.74 24.24
N LYS A 480 4.16 -14.37 25.27
CA LYS A 480 2.99 -15.24 25.16
C LYS A 480 1.99 -14.90 26.26
N LYS A 481 0.80 -14.46 25.84
CA LYS A 481 -0.31 -14.15 26.73
C LYS A 481 -0.89 -15.45 27.32
N GLY A 482 -1.21 -15.44 28.63
CA GLY A 482 -1.83 -16.56 29.34
C GLY A 482 -2.54 -16.07 30.59
N ASP A 483 -2.87 -17.00 31.52
CA ASP A 483 -3.37 -16.63 32.85
C ASP A 483 -2.32 -15.81 33.63
N ALA A 484 -1.05 -16.09 33.35
CA ALA A 484 0.09 -15.22 33.62
C ALA A 484 0.86 -15.03 32.32
N ASP A 485 1.22 -13.80 32.01
CA ASP A 485 2.00 -13.46 30.82
C ASP A 485 3.40 -14.08 30.94
N VAL A 486 3.86 -14.69 29.83
CA VAL A 486 5.17 -15.36 29.78
C VAL A 486 6.10 -14.61 28.83
N TRP A 487 7.24 -14.19 29.38
CA TRP A 487 8.34 -13.60 28.64
C TRP A 487 9.54 -14.54 28.64
N THR A 488 10.17 -14.70 27.48
CA THR A 488 11.38 -15.53 27.33
C THR A 488 12.39 -14.83 26.42
N GLY A 489 13.63 -14.75 26.92
CA GLY A 489 14.77 -14.19 26.22
C GLY A 489 15.58 -15.27 25.50
N ALA A 490 16.22 -14.89 24.41
CA ALA A 490 17.23 -15.68 23.69
C ALA A 490 18.14 -14.76 22.89
N ALA A 491 19.42 -15.13 22.81
CA ALA A 491 20.35 -14.43 21.94
C ALA A 491 21.22 -15.43 21.16
N PHE A 492 21.73 -14.96 20.02
CA PHE A 492 22.56 -15.74 19.11
C PHE A 492 23.66 -14.84 18.53
N TYR A 493 24.89 -15.35 18.53
CA TYR A 493 26.04 -14.66 17.95
C TYR A 493 26.79 -15.59 17.02
N THR A 494 27.06 -15.14 15.80
CA THR A 494 27.75 -15.89 14.76
C THR A 494 28.91 -15.08 14.19
N GLU A 495 30.12 -15.59 14.26
CA GLU A 495 31.24 -15.04 13.50
C GLU A 495 30.95 -15.15 12.00
N HIS A 496 31.46 -14.22 11.19
CA HIS A 496 31.27 -14.21 9.74
C HIS A 496 32.07 -15.31 9.05
N LYS A 497 31.61 -16.54 9.17
CA LYS A 497 32.27 -17.74 8.62
C LYS A 497 31.26 -18.84 8.33
N LYS A 498 31.70 -19.88 7.62
CA LYS A 498 30.94 -21.12 7.44
C LYS A 498 30.77 -21.89 8.74
N TYR A 499 29.59 -22.42 8.97
CA TYR A 499 29.26 -23.32 10.07
C TYR A 499 28.94 -24.74 9.52
N PRO A 500 29.79 -25.73 9.71
CA PRO A 500 29.63 -27.04 9.04
C PRO A 500 28.33 -27.78 9.37
N ASN A 501 27.81 -27.60 10.59
CA ASN A 501 26.60 -28.29 11.07
C ASN A 501 25.41 -27.37 11.27
N ASN A 502 25.57 -26.05 11.05
CA ASN A 502 24.52 -25.05 11.28
C ASN A 502 23.83 -25.20 12.66
N ASP A 503 24.60 -25.54 13.70
CA ASP A 503 24.11 -25.84 15.05
C ASP A 503 23.80 -24.55 15.81
N LEU A 504 22.51 -24.23 15.92
CA LEU A 504 22.04 -23.04 16.62
C LEU A 504 22.33 -23.07 18.12
N LYS A 505 22.39 -24.26 18.71
CA LYS A 505 22.72 -24.42 20.13
C LYS A 505 24.14 -23.93 20.45
N ALA A 506 25.08 -24.22 19.57
CA ALA A 506 26.48 -23.83 19.75
C ALA A 506 26.73 -22.31 19.68
N VAL A 507 25.77 -21.54 19.13
CA VAL A 507 25.84 -20.08 18.95
C VAL A 507 24.79 -19.35 19.77
N SER A 508 24.04 -20.06 20.64
CA SER A 508 23.02 -19.48 21.51
C SER A 508 23.59 -19.06 22.86
N MET A 509 23.07 -17.97 23.39
CA MET A 509 23.48 -17.38 24.68
C MET A 509 22.32 -16.61 25.32
N SER A 510 22.50 -16.06 26.51
CA SER A 510 21.56 -15.11 27.10
C SER A 510 21.64 -13.74 26.43
N ILE A 511 20.64 -12.89 26.67
CA ILE A 511 20.67 -11.50 26.21
C ILE A 511 21.82 -10.76 26.89
N ASP A 512 21.99 -10.91 28.22
CA ASP A 512 23.10 -10.32 28.98
C ASP A 512 24.47 -10.68 28.39
N GLU A 513 24.68 -11.95 28.03
CA GLU A 513 25.94 -12.40 27.41
C GLU A 513 26.18 -11.73 26.03
N LEU A 514 25.11 -11.48 25.27
CA LEU A 514 25.21 -10.77 24.00
C LEU A 514 25.48 -9.28 24.20
N GLU A 515 24.90 -8.66 25.21
CA GLU A 515 25.13 -7.25 25.57
C GLU A 515 26.60 -7.02 25.96
N GLU A 516 27.17 -7.92 26.75
CA GLU A 516 28.60 -7.86 27.07
C GLU A 516 29.51 -7.95 25.83
N MET A 517 29.09 -8.70 24.80
CA MET A 517 29.86 -8.87 23.57
C MET A 517 29.72 -7.70 22.61
N THR A 518 28.54 -7.07 22.55
CA THR A 518 28.21 -6.06 21.54
C THR A 518 28.26 -4.63 22.07
N GLY A 519 28.18 -4.46 23.40
CA GLY A 519 28.07 -3.15 24.03
C GLY A 519 26.72 -2.48 23.86
N HIS A 520 25.71 -3.20 23.33
CA HIS A 520 24.33 -2.70 23.19
C HIS A 520 23.51 -3.17 24.40
N ASP A 521 22.58 -2.34 24.87
CA ASP A 521 21.55 -2.66 25.84
C ASP A 521 20.24 -2.91 25.07
N PHE A 522 19.74 -4.16 25.07
CA PHE A 522 18.59 -4.57 24.29
C PHE A 522 17.30 -4.48 25.12
N PHE A 523 16.18 -4.27 24.43
CA PHE A 523 14.83 -4.27 25.01
C PHE A 523 14.65 -3.34 26.21
N VAL A 524 15.24 -2.15 26.16
CA VAL A 524 15.27 -1.13 27.23
C VAL A 524 13.90 -0.77 27.81
N ASN A 525 12.81 -1.12 27.12
CA ASN A 525 11.44 -0.90 27.57
C ASN A 525 10.83 -2.10 28.33
N LEU A 526 11.54 -3.24 28.44
CA LEU A 526 11.06 -4.43 29.15
C LEU A 526 10.91 -4.17 30.67
N PRO A 527 11.85 -3.51 31.37
CA PRO A 527 11.70 -3.20 32.79
C PRO A 527 10.43 -2.43 33.12
N GLY A 528 10.06 -1.46 32.27
CA GLY A 528 8.81 -0.70 32.40
C GLY A 528 7.55 -1.54 32.25
N LYS A 529 7.64 -2.71 31.63
CA LYS A 529 6.52 -3.64 31.41
C LYS A 529 6.38 -4.69 32.49
N VAL A 530 7.49 -5.25 32.98
CA VAL A 530 7.47 -6.42 33.89
C VAL A 530 8.11 -6.12 35.24
N GLY A 531 8.79 -4.99 35.41
CA GLY A 531 9.62 -4.62 36.56
C GLY A 531 11.08 -5.07 36.40
N ASP A 532 12.02 -4.35 37.05
CA ASP A 532 13.46 -4.52 36.86
C ASP A 532 13.94 -5.96 37.16
N ASP A 533 13.54 -6.54 38.27
CA ASP A 533 13.96 -7.92 38.67
C ASP A 533 13.47 -8.97 37.65
N ALA A 534 12.26 -8.81 37.13
CA ALA A 534 11.70 -9.74 36.17
C ALA A 534 12.33 -9.56 34.77
N ALA A 535 12.67 -8.35 34.38
CA ALA A 535 13.39 -8.04 33.13
C ALA A 535 14.78 -8.69 33.17
N ALA A 536 15.58 -8.43 34.20
CA ALA A 536 16.90 -9.03 34.39
C ALA A 536 16.84 -10.57 34.41
N ALA A 537 15.79 -11.14 35.02
CA ALA A 537 15.60 -12.60 35.02
C ALA A 537 15.27 -13.15 33.61
N VAL A 538 14.64 -12.37 32.71
CA VAL A 538 14.37 -12.73 31.31
C VAL A 538 15.64 -12.61 30.48
N GLU A 539 16.43 -11.57 30.67
CA GLU A 539 17.67 -11.30 29.92
C GLU A 539 18.77 -12.31 30.24
N ALA A 540 18.83 -12.77 31.49
CA ALA A 540 19.74 -13.84 31.93
C ALA A 540 19.37 -15.26 31.46
N GLN A 541 18.22 -15.46 30.80
CA GLN A 541 17.76 -16.78 30.36
C GLN A 541 18.65 -17.35 29.23
N LYS A 542 18.94 -18.66 29.35
CA LYS A 542 19.60 -19.38 28.27
C LYS A 542 18.56 -20.07 27.38
N PRO A 543 18.59 -19.89 26.05
CA PRO A 543 17.62 -20.50 25.14
C PRO A 543 17.52 -22.02 25.28
N THR A 544 18.61 -22.69 25.64
CA THR A 544 18.68 -24.14 25.88
C THR A 544 17.81 -24.64 27.04
N ASP A 545 17.43 -23.77 27.96
CA ASP A 545 16.61 -24.10 29.12
C ASP A 545 15.12 -24.14 28.81
N TYR A 546 14.73 -23.67 27.62
CA TYR A 546 13.35 -23.52 27.20
C TYR A 546 13.05 -24.30 25.92
N LYS A 547 12.11 -25.26 26.02
CA LYS A 547 11.69 -26.12 24.91
C LYS A 547 11.16 -25.34 23.69
N VAL A 548 10.67 -24.10 23.89
CA VAL A 548 10.13 -23.30 22.80
C VAL A 548 11.17 -23.00 21.72
N TRP A 549 12.45 -22.92 22.08
CA TRP A 549 13.53 -22.67 21.11
C TRP A 549 13.90 -23.92 20.32
N ASN A 550 13.66 -25.12 20.86
CA ASN A 550 13.93 -26.41 20.24
C ASN A 550 15.35 -26.49 19.60
N LEU A 551 16.37 -26.12 20.42
CA LEU A 551 17.79 -26.11 20.06
C LEU A 551 18.48 -27.44 20.34
#